data_3843100c0531dbf0b230c4ed0446a4d7
#
_entry.id   3843100c0531dbf0b230c4ed0446a4d7
#
_cell.length_a   1.000
_cell.length_b   1.000
_cell.length_c   1.000
_cell.angle_alpha   90.00
_cell.angle_beta   90.00
_cell.angle_gamma   90.00
#
_symmetry.space_group_name_H-M   'P 1'
#
loop_
_entity.id
_entity.type
_entity.pdbx_description
1 polymer ?
#
loop_
_entity_poly.entity_id
_entity_poly.type
_entity_poly.pdbx_seq_one_letter_code
_entity_poly.pdbx_strand_id
1 'polypeptide(L)'
;MKKESYSGGIKEISIGKGASAIKIGGETCYPFYTFEGNMPNKPVIAMEIWDIVPEDWPEPVAVQFKDVFADPAAWAKKCVAEFGAEAIVLQLKSVDPNDKDASPESAAATVKKVLGAISVPLIVWGCANPAKDEVVFKAVAEACQGENLVIGPVEEKNYKGIGAAAMGYGHSVISSSPIDVNLAKQINILLENLGMPMDRVIVDPTTGGLGYGLEYSYSVMERLTLAAMTQGDDKLQYPMINNLGNEVWKCKEARQKVEDAPLLGDPERRGILMEAIGAVAYLLSGSNLLIMRHPESIRLAKSFITVLAEGGSAKDVAAISKKMADVKVDFAALAPALDLTIEEEKKKAAPAAAKAAPAAKA
;
A
#
# COMPACT_ATOMS: atom_id res chain seq x y z
N MET A 1 -7.51 -14.94 -29.23
CA MET A 1 -6.85 -13.90 -28.45
C MET A 1 -5.36 -13.98 -28.76
N LYS A 2 -4.72 -12.88 -29.16
CA LYS A 2 -3.27 -12.85 -29.33
C LYS A 2 -2.66 -12.88 -27.93
N LYS A 3 -1.72 -13.79 -27.69
CA LYS A 3 -0.98 -13.85 -26.41
C LYS A 3 0.27 -13.01 -26.56
N GLU A 4 0.56 -12.21 -25.54
CA GLU A 4 1.86 -11.56 -25.45
C GLU A 4 2.89 -12.53 -24.84
N SER A 5 4.15 -12.34 -25.17
CA SER A 5 5.28 -13.07 -24.59
C SER A 5 6.22 -12.08 -23.91
N TYR A 6 6.69 -12.44 -22.75
CA TYR A 6 7.52 -11.58 -21.93
C TYR A 6 8.97 -12.12 -21.92
N SER A 7 9.95 -11.20 -21.99
CA SER A 7 11.38 -11.54 -21.95
C SER A 7 11.91 -11.65 -20.52
N GLY A 8 11.18 -11.10 -19.54
CA GLY A 8 11.50 -11.14 -18.12
C GLY A 8 10.35 -11.67 -17.28
N GLY A 9 10.46 -11.49 -15.97
CA GLY A 9 9.47 -11.89 -14.99
C GLY A 9 9.76 -11.21 -13.65
N ILE A 10 8.96 -11.49 -12.64
CA ILE A 10 9.18 -11.02 -11.26
C ILE A 10 9.87 -12.14 -10.48
N LYS A 11 10.91 -11.83 -9.74
CA LYS A 11 11.62 -12.79 -8.88
C LYS A 11 10.71 -13.30 -7.77
N GLU A 12 10.81 -14.60 -7.48
CA GLU A 12 10.17 -15.17 -6.30
C GLU A 12 11.01 -14.87 -5.06
N ILE A 13 10.39 -14.33 -4.01
CA ILE A 13 11.03 -14.00 -2.74
C ILE A 13 10.30 -14.71 -1.60
N SER A 14 11.07 -15.28 -0.67
CA SER A 14 10.53 -15.89 0.55
C SER A 14 10.71 -14.93 1.73
N ILE A 15 9.64 -14.64 2.47
CA ILE A 15 9.62 -13.83 3.69
C ILE A 15 9.15 -14.68 4.87
N GLY A 16 9.67 -14.39 6.07
CA GLY A 16 9.43 -15.22 7.25
C GLY A 16 10.32 -16.45 7.30
N LYS A 17 10.10 -17.33 8.29
CA LYS A 17 10.96 -18.46 8.60
C LYS A 17 10.17 -19.75 8.86
N GLY A 18 10.70 -20.88 8.39
CA GLY A 18 10.12 -22.21 8.67
C GLY A 18 8.66 -22.32 8.22
N ALA A 19 7.77 -22.73 9.10
CA ALA A 19 6.35 -22.92 8.79
C ALA A 19 5.59 -21.61 8.58
N SER A 20 6.13 -20.48 9.03
CA SER A 20 5.53 -19.15 8.81
C SER A 20 6.00 -18.51 7.50
N ALA A 21 6.94 -19.12 6.77
CA ALA A 21 7.44 -18.56 5.53
C ALA A 21 6.37 -18.56 4.43
N ILE A 22 6.26 -17.46 3.72
CA ILE A 22 5.43 -17.33 2.52
C ILE A 22 6.28 -16.86 1.34
N LYS A 23 5.82 -17.16 0.13
CA LYS A 23 6.45 -16.73 -1.11
C LYS A 23 5.60 -15.68 -1.79
N ILE A 24 6.26 -14.67 -2.36
CA ILE A 24 5.64 -13.61 -3.17
C ILE A 24 6.40 -13.45 -4.48
N GLY A 25 5.75 -12.91 -5.50
CA GLY A 25 6.37 -12.78 -6.81
C GLY A 25 6.37 -14.09 -7.61
N GLY A 26 7.25 -14.19 -8.58
CA GLY A 26 7.42 -15.37 -9.45
C GLY A 26 6.60 -15.29 -10.74
N GLU A 27 5.93 -14.17 -11.01
CA GLU A 27 5.09 -13.99 -12.19
C GLU A 27 5.91 -13.95 -13.48
N THR A 28 5.42 -14.63 -14.51
CA THR A 28 5.91 -14.58 -15.90
C THR A 28 4.85 -14.04 -16.86
N CYS A 29 3.81 -13.42 -16.32
CA CYS A 29 2.74 -12.73 -17.05
C CYS A 29 2.32 -11.47 -16.27
N TYR A 30 1.57 -10.61 -16.92
CA TYR A 30 0.94 -9.47 -16.27
C TYR A 30 0.03 -9.92 -15.11
N PRO A 31 -0.23 -9.09 -14.11
CA PRO A 31 -1.07 -9.48 -12.98
C PRO A 31 -2.40 -10.09 -13.41
N PHE A 32 -2.65 -11.32 -12.98
CA PHE A 32 -3.84 -12.12 -13.30
C PHE A 32 -4.02 -12.53 -14.79
N TYR A 33 -3.07 -12.24 -15.68
CA TYR A 33 -3.10 -12.67 -17.09
C TYR A 33 -2.54 -14.09 -17.23
N THR A 34 -3.08 -15.03 -16.44
CA THR A 34 -2.60 -16.41 -16.41
C THR A 34 -2.76 -17.18 -17.72
N PHE A 35 -3.47 -16.63 -18.70
CA PHE A 35 -3.54 -17.16 -20.06
C PHE A 35 -2.29 -16.83 -20.90
N GLU A 36 -1.42 -15.93 -20.44
CA GLU A 36 -0.15 -15.56 -21.09
C GLU A 36 1.08 -16.18 -20.44
N GLY A 37 1.00 -16.53 -19.15
CA GLY A 37 2.11 -17.10 -18.39
C GLY A 37 1.67 -17.66 -17.05
N ASN A 38 2.55 -17.63 -16.07
CA ASN A 38 2.31 -18.19 -14.73
C ASN A 38 2.31 -17.12 -13.65
N MET A 39 1.46 -17.28 -12.66
CA MET A 39 1.40 -16.51 -11.42
C MET A 39 1.41 -17.52 -10.26
N PRO A 40 2.61 -18.05 -9.87
CA PRO A 40 2.71 -19.17 -8.95
C PRO A 40 2.31 -18.80 -7.52
N ASN A 41 2.52 -17.55 -7.13
CA ASN A 41 2.17 -17.05 -5.82
C ASN A 41 1.09 -15.96 -5.96
N LYS A 42 0.00 -16.09 -5.21
CA LYS A 42 -1.03 -15.06 -5.15
C LYS A 42 -0.52 -13.86 -4.39
N PRO A 43 -1.01 -12.65 -4.69
CA PRO A 43 -0.74 -11.49 -3.86
C PRO A 43 -1.17 -11.74 -2.42
N VAL A 44 -0.36 -11.27 -1.48
CA VAL A 44 -0.55 -11.43 -0.03
C VAL A 44 -1.08 -10.13 0.56
N ILE A 45 -1.98 -10.24 1.55
CA ILE A 45 -2.46 -9.06 2.29
C ILE A 45 -1.93 -9.13 3.72
N ALA A 46 -1.12 -8.12 4.08
CA ALA A 46 -0.63 -7.90 5.43
C ALA A 46 -1.53 -6.93 6.20
N MET A 47 -1.79 -7.21 7.47
CA MET A 47 -2.53 -6.29 8.34
C MET A 47 -1.57 -5.38 9.09
N GLU A 48 -1.85 -4.07 9.05
CA GLU A 48 -1.07 -3.06 9.75
C GLU A 48 -1.51 -2.95 11.20
N ILE A 49 -0.52 -2.97 12.10
CA ILE A 49 -0.65 -2.63 13.53
C ILE A 49 0.39 -1.59 13.89
N TRP A 50 0.15 -0.86 14.99
CA TRP A 50 1.10 0.11 15.52
C TRP A 50 1.66 -0.35 16.86
N ASP A 51 2.87 0.11 17.17
CA ASP A 51 3.51 -0.12 18.47
C ASP A 51 3.03 0.85 19.57
N ILE A 52 2.12 1.76 19.23
CA ILE A 52 1.43 2.68 20.14
C ILE A 52 -0.08 2.65 19.88
N VAL A 53 -0.85 3.16 20.83
CA VAL A 53 -2.28 3.40 20.64
C VAL A 53 -2.46 4.49 19.58
N PRO A 54 -3.17 4.24 18.46
CA PRO A 54 -3.38 5.24 17.42
C PRO A 54 -4.44 6.25 17.86
N GLU A 55 -4.03 7.50 18.02
CA GLU A 55 -4.93 8.60 18.40
C GLU A 55 -5.70 9.19 17.21
N ASP A 56 -5.18 9.01 16.01
CA ASP A 56 -5.67 9.61 14.77
C ASP A 56 -6.43 8.65 13.85
N TRP A 57 -6.60 7.38 14.25
CA TRP A 57 -7.39 6.44 13.45
C TRP A 57 -8.88 6.79 13.51
N PRO A 58 -9.54 6.91 12.34
CA PRO A 58 -10.97 7.18 12.32
C PRO A 58 -11.77 6.02 12.90
N GLU A 59 -12.92 6.35 13.51
CA GLU A 59 -13.77 5.39 14.22
C GLU A 59 -14.09 4.11 13.43
N PRO A 60 -14.38 4.17 12.10
CA PRO A 60 -14.69 2.97 11.32
C PRO A 60 -13.61 1.88 11.39
N VAL A 61 -12.34 2.25 11.40
CA VAL A 61 -11.25 1.27 11.53
C VAL A 61 -10.87 1.05 13.00
N ALA A 62 -10.88 2.11 13.82
CA ALA A 62 -10.50 2.00 15.23
C ALA A 62 -11.40 1.03 16.01
N VAL A 63 -12.72 1.01 15.74
CA VAL A 63 -13.69 0.14 16.42
C VAL A 63 -13.39 -1.36 16.27
N GLN A 64 -12.59 -1.74 15.27
CA GLN A 64 -12.20 -3.13 15.05
C GLN A 64 -11.18 -3.62 16.09
N PHE A 65 -10.40 -2.71 16.70
CA PHE A 65 -9.19 -3.05 17.45
C PHE A 65 -9.08 -2.37 18.83
N LYS A 66 -10.08 -1.59 19.27
CA LYS A 66 -10.04 -0.85 20.55
C LYS A 66 -9.71 -1.72 21.75
N ASP A 67 -10.12 -2.97 21.72
CA ASP A 67 -9.90 -3.95 22.78
C ASP A 67 -8.43 -4.42 22.89
N VAL A 68 -7.62 -4.20 21.87
CA VAL A 68 -6.23 -4.69 21.78
C VAL A 68 -5.19 -3.59 21.52
N PHE A 69 -5.56 -2.34 21.35
CA PHE A 69 -4.64 -1.24 21.03
C PHE A 69 -3.50 -1.07 22.04
N ALA A 70 -3.73 -1.42 23.31
CA ALA A 70 -2.73 -1.25 24.37
C ALA A 70 -1.57 -2.28 24.29
N ASP A 71 -1.74 -3.38 23.55
CA ASP A 71 -0.72 -4.43 23.41
C ASP A 71 -0.56 -4.84 21.94
N PRO A 72 0.53 -4.41 21.29
CA PRO A 72 0.81 -4.76 19.88
C PRO A 72 0.86 -6.27 19.62
N ALA A 73 1.30 -7.07 20.58
CA ALA A 73 1.34 -8.53 20.45
C ALA A 73 -0.07 -9.14 20.46
N ALA A 74 -0.95 -8.66 21.36
CA ALA A 74 -2.36 -9.06 21.37
C ALA A 74 -3.07 -8.60 20.11
N TRP A 75 -2.76 -7.40 19.62
CA TRP A 75 -3.30 -6.86 18.38
C TRP A 75 -2.90 -7.72 17.17
N ALA A 76 -1.62 -8.03 17.03
CA ALA A 76 -1.12 -8.91 15.98
C ALA A 76 -1.78 -10.29 16.03
N LYS A 77 -1.90 -10.88 17.23
CA LYS A 77 -2.57 -12.18 17.43
C LYS A 77 -4.04 -12.14 17.01
N LYS A 78 -4.76 -11.06 17.34
CA LYS A 78 -6.15 -10.86 16.91
C LYS A 78 -6.24 -10.80 15.37
N CYS A 79 -5.37 -10.04 14.71
CA CYS A 79 -5.34 -9.96 13.25
C CYS A 79 -5.18 -11.35 12.59
N VAL A 80 -4.32 -12.18 13.13
CA VAL A 80 -4.11 -13.55 12.62
C VAL A 80 -5.31 -14.46 12.93
N ALA A 81 -5.77 -14.47 14.20
CA ALA A 81 -6.75 -15.44 14.66
C ALA A 81 -8.19 -15.14 14.20
N GLU A 82 -8.59 -13.85 14.21
CA GLU A 82 -9.96 -13.46 13.89
C GLU A 82 -10.13 -13.01 12.44
N PHE A 83 -9.11 -12.36 11.86
CA PHE A 83 -9.21 -11.78 10.52
C PHE A 83 -8.39 -12.54 9.46
N GLY A 84 -7.67 -13.60 9.87
CA GLY A 84 -6.92 -14.45 8.96
C GLY A 84 -5.80 -13.69 8.23
N ALA A 85 -5.09 -12.81 8.94
CA ALA A 85 -3.95 -12.09 8.37
C ALA A 85 -2.87 -13.09 7.91
N GLU A 86 -2.37 -12.90 6.68
CA GLU A 86 -1.32 -13.75 6.09
C GLU A 86 0.08 -13.23 6.40
N ALA A 87 0.18 -11.96 6.76
CA ALA A 87 1.37 -11.30 7.29
C ALA A 87 0.96 -10.15 8.20
N ILE A 88 1.84 -9.72 9.08
CA ILE A 88 1.65 -8.54 9.94
C ILE A 88 2.67 -7.47 9.57
N VAL A 89 2.21 -6.22 9.48
CA VAL A 89 3.10 -5.05 9.42
C VAL A 89 3.04 -4.34 10.77
N LEU A 90 4.16 -4.30 11.45
CA LEU A 90 4.32 -3.49 12.66
C LEU A 90 4.93 -2.14 12.29
N GLN A 91 4.12 -1.10 12.38
CA GLN A 91 4.55 0.27 12.18
C GLN A 91 5.14 0.81 13.48
N LEU A 92 6.42 1.14 13.47
CA LEU A 92 7.13 1.72 14.61
C LEU A 92 6.86 3.23 14.70
N LYS A 93 5.76 3.61 15.31
CA LYS A 93 5.39 5.02 15.55
C LYS A 93 6.05 5.59 16.79
N SER A 94 6.32 4.75 17.80
CA SER A 94 6.92 5.19 19.07
C SER A 94 8.32 5.79 18.88
N VAL A 95 9.03 5.43 17.81
CA VAL A 95 10.41 5.87 17.58
C VAL A 95 10.50 7.23 16.87
N ASP A 96 9.38 7.82 16.46
CA ASP A 96 9.39 9.14 15.80
C ASP A 96 10.02 10.20 16.72
N PRO A 97 11.11 10.87 16.29
CA PRO A 97 11.75 11.91 17.08
C PRO A 97 10.87 13.12 17.38
N ASN A 98 9.79 13.31 16.63
CA ASN A 98 8.83 14.40 16.83
C ASN A 98 7.69 14.04 17.79
N ASP A 99 7.61 12.77 18.25
CA ASP A 99 6.59 12.30 19.18
C ASP A 99 7.25 11.68 20.43
N LYS A 100 7.34 10.35 20.52
CA LYS A 100 7.82 9.66 21.73
C LYS A 100 9.32 9.43 21.77
N ASP A 101 9.96 9.49 20.62
CA ASP A 101 11.41 9.28 20.44
C ASP A 101 11.96 8.05 21.20
N ALA A 102 11.19 6.95 21.19
CA ALA A 102 11.56 5.73 21.88
C ALA A 102 12.92 5.19 21.42
N SER A 103 13.62 4.51 22.33
CA SER A 103 14.95 3.98 22.03
C SER A 103 14.91 2.81 21.04
N PRO A 104 15.99 2.57 20.28
CA PRO A 104 16.12 1.41 19.40
C PRO A 104 15.91 0.07 20.11
N GLU A 105 16.41 -0.05 21.36
CA GLU A 105 16.27 -1.26 22.19
C GLU A 105 14.80 -1.51 22.57
N SER A 106 14.04 -0.46 22.89
CA SER A 106 12.62 -0.55 23.19
C SER A 106 11.82 -1.03 21.96
N ALA A 107 12.14 -0.46 20.78
CA ALA A 107 11.53 -0.89 19.53
C ALA A 107 11.86 -2.37 19.23
N ALA A 108 13.12 -2.77 19.36
CA ALA A 108 13.56 -4.14 19.15
C ALA A 108 12.86 -5.14 20.11
N ALA A 109 12.67 -4.76 21.38
CA ALA A 109 11.93 -5.57 22.34
C ALA A 109 10.46 -5.73 21.93
N THR A 110 9.81 -4.67 21.45
CA THR A 110 8.43 -4.71 20.94
C THR A 110 8.33 -5.61 19.70
N VAL A 111 9.24 -5.47 18.74
CA VAL A 111 9.28 -6.33 17.54
C VAL A 111 9.41 -7.79 17.93
N LYS A 112 10.32 -8.11 18.85
CA LYS A 112 10.53 -9.49 19.33
C LYS A 112 9.30 -10.04 20.05
N LYS A 113 8.60 -9.22 20.83
CA LYS A 113 7.36 -9.60 21.51
C LYS A 113 6.25 -9.91 20.50
N VAL A 114 6.08 -9.08 19.48
CA VAL A 114 5.08 -9.30 18.41
C VAL A 114 5.42 -10.55 17.62
N LEU A 115 6.68 -10.70 17.20
CA LEU A 115 7.15 -11.88 16.45
C LEU A 115 6.85 -13.18 17.20
N GLY A 116 7.10 -13.22 18.52
CA GLY A 116 6.80 -14.39 19.35
C GLY A 116 5.31 -14.70 19.54
N ALA A 117 4.42 -13.79 19.18
CA ALA A 117 2.98 -13.93 19.34
C ALA A 117 2.24 -14.41 18.09
N ILE A 118 2.90 -14.42 16.93
CA ILE A 118 2.28 -14.72 15.63
C ILE A 118 2.94 -15.92 14.94
N SER A 119 2.18 -16.54 14.04
CA SER A 119 2.64 -17.67 13.20
C SER A 119 2.73 -17.33 11.71
N VAL A 120 2.76 -16.04 11.39
CA VAL A 120 2.86 -15.48 10.04
C VAL A 120 4.07 -14.55 9.93
N PRO A 121 4.56 -14.20 8.74
CA PRO A 121 5.68 -13.29 8.59
C PRO A 121 5.43 -11.93 9.21
N LEU A 122 6.48 -11.34 9.76
CA LEU A 122 6.47 -9.98 10.31
C LEU A 122 7.27 -9.03 9.41
N ILE A 123 6.63 -7.95 9.03
CA ILE A 123 7.20 -6.81 8.33
C ILE A 123 7.32 -5.67 9.34
N VAL A 124 8.46 -5.01 9.41
CA VAL A 124 8.70 -3.90 10.34
C VAL A 124 8.89 -2.62 9.53
N TRP A 125 8.00 -1.68 9.74
CA TRP A 125 7.99 -0.40 9.03
C TRP A 125 8.43 0.75 9.94
N GLY A 126 9.39 1.56 9.49
CA GLY A 126 9.97 2.66 10.26
C GLY A 126 9.08 3.90 10.37
N CYS A 127 9.63 4.94 11.02
CA CYS A 127 8.91 6.19 11.27
C CYS A 127 9.05 7.23 10.13
N ALA A 128 9.71 6.88 9.04
CA ALA A 128 10.04 7.77 7.91
C ALA A 128 11.07 8.88 8.26
N ASN A 129 11.90 8.62 9.27
CA ASN A 129 13.08 9.43 9.54
C ASN A 129 14.34 8.59 9.23
N PRO A 130 15.04 8.82 8.12
CA PRO A 130 16.14 7.93 7.68
C PRO A 130 17.25 7.72 8.69
N ALA A 131 17.60 8.74 9.46
CA ALA A 131 18.66 8.64 10.49
C ALA A 131 18.20 7.83 11.70
N LYS A 132 16.96 8.03 12.15
CA LYS A 132 16.36 7.28 13.26
C LYS A 132 16.11 5.84 12.85
N ASP A 133 15.55 5.63 11.67
CA ASP A 133 15.24 4.30 11.14
C ASP A 133 16.52 3.46 10.99
N GLU A 134 17.65 4.05 10.58
CA GLU A 134 18.91 3.32 10.49
C GLU A 134 19.36 2.72 11.83
N VAL A 135 19.31 3.48 12.92
CA VAL A 135 19.74 2.97 14.23
C VAL A 135 18.74 2.00 14.82
N VAL A 136 17.44 2.24 14.60
CA VAL A 136 16.35 1.35 15.04
C VAL A 136 16.44 0.01 14.32
N PHE A 137 16.57 0.00 12.99
CA PHE A 137 16.64 -1.24 12.24
C PHE A 137 17.90 -2.04 12.48
N LYS A 138 19.04 -1.42 12.84
CA LYS A 138 20.21 -2.15 13.33
C LYS A 138 19.90 -2.94 14.60
N ALA A 139 19.28 -2.32 15.58
CA ALA A 139 18.89 -2.98 16.83
C ALA A 139 17.82 -4.08 16.61
N VAL A 140 16.81 -3.81 15.77
CA VAL A 140 15.78 -4.78 15.42
C VAL A 140 16.39 -5.99 14.69
N ALA A 141 17.26 -5.77 13.71
CA ALA A 141 17.89 -6.83 12.94
C ALA A 141 18.75 -7.75 13.82
N GLU A 142 19.53 -7.17 14.72
CA GLU A 142 20.34 -7.93 15.69
C GLU A 142 19.45 -8.75 16.63
N ALA A 143 18.44 -8.12 17.24
CA ALA A 143 17.56 -8.78 18.21
C ALA A 143 16.72 -9.94 17.61
N CYS A 144 16.46 -9.90 16.30
CA CYS A 144 15.67 -10.89 15.57
C CYS A 144 16.50 -11.66 14.53
N GLN A 145 17.80 -11.88 14.80
CA GLN A 145 18.69 -12.56 13.88
C GLN A 145 18.14 -13.90 13.36
N GLY A 146 18.19 -14.08 12.04
CA GLY A 146 17.77 -15.31 11.36
C GLY A 146 16.27 -15.52 11.24
N GLU A 147 15.43 -14.56 11.63
CA GLU A 147 13.96 -14.66 11.52
C GLU A 147 13.43 -14.23 10.16
N ASN A 148 14.29 -13.77 9.25
CA ASN A 148 13.93 -13.29 7.91
C ASN A 148 12.75 -12.30 7.93
N LEU A 149 12.85 -11.28 8.82
CA LEU A 149 11.93 -10.14 8.80
C LEU A 149 12.07 -9.39 7.47
N VAL A 150 11.04 -8.64 7.10
CA VAL A 150 11.13 -7.60 6.08
C VAL A 150 11.22 -6.26 6.78
N ILE A 151 12.32 -5.52 6.61
CA ILE A 151 12.58 -4.25 7.29
C ILE A 151 12.69 -3.09 6.30
N GLY A 152 12.16 -1.96 6.66
CA GLY A 152 12.21 -0.77 5.80
C GLY A 152 11.19 0.31 6.19
N PRO A 153 11.07 1.37 5.41
CA PRO A 153 11.67 1.59 4.08
C PRO A 153 13.19 1.86 4.10
N VAL A 154 13.85 1.40 3.03
CA VAL A 154 15.26 1.68 2.75
C VAL A 154 15.32 2.67 1.59
N GLU A 155 15.93 3.80 1.84
CA GLU A 155 16.08 4.92 0.90
C GLU A 155 17.56 5.16 0.57
N GLU A 156 17.85 6.02 -0.40
CA GLU A 156 19.21 6.41 -0.78
C GLU A 156 20.06 6.88 0.42
N LYS A 157 19.42 7.51 1.42
CA LYS A 157 20.13 8.08 2.59
C LYS A 157 20.57 7.05 3.62
N ASN A 158 19.88 5.90 3.73
CA ASN A 158 20.09 4.92 4.80
C ASN A 158 20.39 3.49 4.29
N TYR A 159 20.48 3.27 2.95
CA TYR A 159 20.62 1.92 2.38
C TYR A 159 21.86 1.18 2.89
N LYS A 160 22.97 1.90 3.14
CA LYS A 160 24.20 1.27 3.63
C LYS A 160 24.04 0.65 5.00
N GLY A 161 23.50 1.43 5.94
CA GLY A 161 23.36 0.98 7.32
C GLY A 161 22.29 -0.11 7.48
N ILE A 162 21.10 0.10 6.91
CA ILE A 162 20.02 -0.88 7.00
C ILE A 162 20.34 -2.12 6.16
N GLY A 163 20.86 -1.96 4.93
CA GLY A 163 21.26 -3.07 4.07
C GLY A 163 22.33 -3.95 4.70
N ALA A 164 23.38 -3.34 5.30
CA ALA A 164 24.42 -4.08 6.00
C ALA A 164 23.86 -4.86 7.21
N ALA A 165 22.98 -4.26 7.99
CA ALA A 165 22.31 -4.93 9.12
C ALA A 165 21.43 -6.09 8.63
N ALA A 166 20.61 -5.86 7.59
CA ALA A 166 19.76 -6.90 7.00
C ALA A 166 20.60 -8.11 6.51
N MET A 167 21.68 -7.86 5.80
CA MET A 167 22.61 -8.91 5.35
C MET A 167 23.24 -9.67 6.52
N GLY A 168 23.78 -8.91 7.49
CA GLY A 168 24.50 -9.51 8.62
C GLY A 168 23.64 -10.40 9.50
N TYR A 169 22.39 -10.06 9.64
CA TYR A 169 21.45 -10.76 10.52
C TYR A 169 20.39 -11.60 9.79
N GLY A 170 20.39 -11.62 8.45
CA GLY A 170 19.57 -12.53 7.62
C GLY A 170 18.14 -12.05 7.41
N HIS A 171 17.93 -10.77 7.10
CA HIS A 171 16.65 -10.14 6.84
C HIS A 171 16.47 -9.73 5.38
N SER A 172 15.22 -9.47 4.97
CA SER A 172 14.84 -8.85 3.70
C SER A 172 14.61 -7.35 3.88
N VAL A 173 14.73 -6.58 2.82
CA VAL A 173 14.58 -5.11 2.86
C VAL A 173 13.49 -4.62 1.90
N ILE A 174 12.88 -3.50 2.27
CA ILE A 174 11.96 -2.75 1.41
C ILE A 174 12.75 -1.60 0.77
N SER A 175 13.04 -1.74 -0.53
CA SER A 175 13.66 -0.69 -1.36
C SER A 175 12.60 0.34 -1.74
N SER A 176 12.63 1.52 -1.14
CA SER A 176 11.60 2.55 -1.31
C SER A 176 12.06 3.70 -2.19
N SER A 177 11.23 4.07 -3.16
CA SER A 177 11.47 5.18 -4.09
C SER A 177 10.20 6.02 -4.26
N PRO A 178 10.29 7.36 -4.17
CA PRO A 178 9.11 8.21 -4.35
C PRO A 178 8.73 8.28 -5.83
N ILE A 179 7.75 7.49 -6.24
CA ILE A 179 7.02 7.55 -7.55
C ILE A 179 7.97 7.75 -8.77
N ASP A 180 9.13 7.10 -8.73
CA ASP A 180 10.16 7.24 -9.78
C ASP A 180 10.80 5.89 -10.13
N VAL A 181 10.63 5.46 -11.39
CA VAL A 181 11.17 4.20 -11.91
C VAL A 181 12.71 4.20 -11.89
N ASN A 182 13.34 5.33 -12.23
CA ASN A 182 14.81 5.42 -12.29
C ASN A 182 15.41 5.39 -10.90
N LEU A 183 14.78 6.06 -9.94
CA LEU A 183 15.23 6.02 -8.55
C LEU A 183 15.03 4.63 -7.93
N ALA A 184 13.92 3.93 -8.24
CA ALA A 184 13.73 2.54 -7.82
C ALA A 184 14.86 1.65 -8.36
N LYS A 185 15.19 1.77 -9.63
CA LYS A 185 16.32 1.07 -10.25
C LYS A 185 17.64 1.44 -9.58
N GLN A 186 17.87 2.71 -9.31
CA GLN A 186 19.09 3.20 -8.66
C GLN A 186 19.27 2.60 -7.26
N ILE A 187 18.23 2.59 -6.43
CA ILE A 187 18.31 2.03 -5.07
C ILE A 187 18.59 0.52 -5.13
N ASN A 188 17.96 -0.20 -6.05
CA ASN A 188 18.23 -1.63 -6.25
C ASN A 188 19.68 -1.88 -6.66
N ILE A 189 20.24 -1.05 -7.55
CA ILE A 189 21.66 -1.11 -7.91
C ILE A 189 22.58 -0.78 -6.73
N LEU A 190 22.22 0.20 -5.90
CA LEU A 190 22.98 0.53 -4.70
C LEU A 190 23.01 -0.61 -3.68
N LEU A 191 21.87 -1.29 -3.48
CA LEU A 191 21.76 -2.48 -2.62
C LEU A 191 22.58 -3.65 -3.19
N GLU A 192 22.50 -3.90 -4.50
CA GLU A 192 23.31 -4.92 -5.17
C GLU A 192 24.82 -4.65 -5.03
N ASN A 193 25.26 -3.40 -5.27
CA ASN A 193 26.65 -2.99 -5.11
C ASN A 193 27.15 -3.07 -3.65
N LEU A 194 26.24 -2.95 -2.69
CA LEU A 194 26.55 -3.19 -1.27
C LEU A 194 26.77 -4.68 -0.98
N GLY A 195 26.33 -5.59 -1.88
CA GLY A 195 26.40 -7.04 -1.71
C GLY A 195 25.12 -7.66 -1.17
N MET A 196 23.99 -6.91 -1.15
CA MET A 196 22.69 -7.43 -0.72
C MET A 196 22.28 -8.61 -1.61
N PRO A 197 21.89 -9.77 -1.05
CA PRO A 197 21.26 -10.83 -1.82
C PRO A 197 19.95 -10.31 -2.43
N MET A 198 19.89 -10.26 -3.76
CA MET A 198 18.79 -9.59 -4.46
C MET A 198 17.50 -10.42 -4.51
N ASP A 199 17.48 -11.62 -3.95
CA ASP A 199 16.32 -12.43 -3.61
C ASP A 199 15.70 -12.06 -2.23
N ARG A 200 16.15 -10.97 -1.63
CA ARG A 200 15.67 -10.40 -0.35
C ARG A 200 15.29 -8.93 -0.47
N VAL A 201 15.01 -8.46 -1.68
CA VAL A 201 14.62 -7.06 -1.93
C VAL A 201 13.20 -7.00 -2.47
N ILE A 202 12.35 -6.24 -1.78
CA ILE A 202 10.97 -5.95 -2.19
C ILE A 202 10.90 -4.46 -2.49
N VAL A 203 10.26 -4.06 -3.58
CA VAL A 203 10.19 -2.66 -4.00
C VAL A 203 8.93 -1.99 -3.47
N ASP A 204 9.08 -0.84 -2.81
CA ASP A 204 8.00 0.09 -2.49
C ASP A 204 8.07 1.30 -3.43
N PRO A 205 7.18 1.41 -4.42
CA PRO A 205 7.18 2.53 -5.36
C PRO A 205 6.53 3.79 -4.78
N THR A 206 6.25 3.80 -3.48
CA THR A 206 5.41 4.76 -2.77
C THR A 206 3.93 4.63 -3.12
N THR A 207 3.10 4.55 -2.11
CA THR A 207 1.66 4.36 -2.27
C THR A 207 0.92 5.69 -2.16
N GLY A 208 0.05 5.99 -3.13
CA GLY A 208 -0.87 7.12 -3.09
C GLY A 208 -2.29 6.71 -2.72
N GLY A 209 -3.03 7.59 -2.07
CA GLY A 209 -4.45 7.34 -1.73
C GLY A 209 -5.39 7.56 -2.92
N LEU A 210 -6.58 6.97 -2.85
CA LEU A 210 -7.65 7.22 -3.81
C LEU A 210 -8.03 8.71 -3.78
N GLY A 211 -7.99 9.36 -4.96
CA GLY A 211 -8.21 10.82 -5.09
C GLY A 211 -7.02 11.68 -4.61
N TYR A 212 -5.92 11.07 -4.19
CA TYR A 212 -4.74 11.77 -3.69
C TYR A 212 -3.43 11.07 -4.06
N GLY A 213 -3.19 10.90 -5.35
CA GLY A 213 -1.93 10.35 -5.88
C GLY A 213 -1.98 8.88 -6.30
N LEU A 214 -3.10 8.19 -6.17
CA LEU A 214 -3.26 6.81 -6.61
C LEU A 214 -2.86 6.63 -8.09
N GLU A 215 -3.26 7.57 -8.94
CA GLU A 215 -2.96 7.54 -10.39
C GLU A 215 -1.47 7.62 -10.69
N TYR A 216 -0.70 8.34 -9.88
CA TYR A 216 0.77 8.42 -10.04
C TYR A 216 1.43 7.12 -9.64
N SER A 217 1.06 6.55 -8.48
CA SER A 217 1.58 5.27 -8.02
C SER A 217 1.19 4.14 -8.96
N TYR A 218 -0.06 4.09 -9.40
CA TYR A 218 -0.53 3.14 -10.41
C TYR A 218 0.33 3.21 -11.67
N SER A 219 0.54 4.41 -12.23
CA SER A 219 1.35 4.62 -13.42
C SER A 219 2.81 4.18 -13.23
N VAL A 220 3.41 4.45 -12.07
CA VAL A 220 4.80 4.00 -11.78
C VAL A 220 4.85 2.49 -11.66
N MET A 221 3.90 1.86 -10.98
CA MET A 221 3.84 0.40 -10.82
C MET A 221 3.70 -0.31 -12.17
N GLU A 222 2.83 0.18 -13.05
CA GLU A 222 2.73 -0.37 -14.41
C GLU A 222 4.04 -0.24 -15.19
N ARG A 223 4.71 0.91 -15.09
CA ARG A 223 6.00 1.11 -15.77
C ARG A 223 7.10 0.23 -15.21
N LEU A 224 7.14 0.01 -13.88
CA LEU A 224 8.05 -0.94 -13.26
C LEU A 224 7.79 -2.37 -13.77
N THR A 225 6.54 -2.79 -13.77
CA THR A 225 6.12 -4.12 -14.24
C THR A 225 6.44 -4.29 -15.74
N LEU A 226 6.15 -3.28 -16.58
CA LEU A 226 6.46 -3.32 -18.00
C LEU A 226 7.98 -3.39 -18.26
N ALA A 227 8.78 -2.61 -17.55
CA ALA A 227 10.23 -2.65 -17.68
C ALA A 227 10.79 -4.01 -17.26
N ALA A 228 10.30 -4.57 -16.15
CA ALA A 228 10.68 -5.89 -15.67
C ALA A 228 10.34 -7.00 -16.67
N MET A 229 9.13 -7.00 -17.21
CA MET A 229 8.60 -8.11 -17.98
C MET A 229 8.88 -7.99 -19.48
N THR A 230 8.58 -6.84 -20.11
CA THR A 230 8.68 -6.69 -21.57
C THR A 230 10.09 -6.30 -22.01
N GLN A 231 10.80 -5.49 -21.22
CA GLN A 231 12.17 -5.09 -21.51
C GLN A 231 13.22 -6.03 -20.87
N GLY A 232 12.79 -6.89 -19.96
CA GLY A 232 13.68 -7.82 -19.25
C GLY A 232 14.69 -7.12 -18.33
N ASP A 233 14.36 -5.91 -17.81
CA ASP A 233 15.24 -5.15 -16.92
C ASP A 233 15.40 -5.86 -15.58
N ASP A 234 16.50 -6.58 -15.41
CA ASP A 234 16.80 -7.42 -14.24
C ASP A 234 16.92 -6.63 -12.93
N LYS A 235 17.11 -5.31 -13.00
CA LYS A 235 17.16 -4.40 -11.83
C LYS A 235 15.76 -3.97 -11.34
N LEU A 236 14.71 -4.33 -12.07
CA LEU A 236 13.32 -4.02 -11.75
C LEU A 236 12.44 -5.27 -11.56
N GLN A 237 13.01 -6.46 -11.72
CA GLN A 237 12.31 -7.75 -11.57
C GLN A 237 12.10 -8.16 -10.11
N TYR A 238 11.55 -7.27 -9.28
CA TYR A 238 11.31 -7.52 -7.87
C TYR A 238 9.82 -7.37 -7.53
N PRO A 239 9.30 -8.18 -6.58
CA PRO A 239 7.92 -8.00 -6.11
C PRO A 239 7.72 -6.63 -5.47
N MET A 240 6.50 -6.12 -5.55
CA MET A 240 6.14 -4.82 -5.01
C MET A 240 5.29 -4.94 -3.74
N ILE A 241 5.53 -4.02 -2.79
CA ILE A 241 4.76 -3.80 -1.56
C ILE A 241 4.14 -2.41 -1.56
N ASN A 242 2.88 -2.28 -1.10
CA ASN A 242 2.18 -1.01 -1.05
C ASN A 242 1.48 -0.81 0.30
N ASN A 243 1.76 0.30 0.98
CA ASN A 243 1.09 0.66 2.25
C ASN A 243 -0.22 1.42 1.98
N LEU A 244 -1.21 0.72 1.47
CA LEU A 244 -2.50 1.28 1.09
C LEU A 244 -3.32 1.75 2.29
N GLY A 245 -3.35 0.96 3.37
CA GLY A 245 -4.14 1.27 4.56
C GLY A 245 -3.77 2.63 5.15
N ASN A 246 -2.47 2.92 5.24
CA ASN A 246 -2.00 4.20 5.73
C ASN A 246 -2.50 5.38 4.87
N GLU A 247 -2.55 5.23 3.55
CA GLU A 247 -2.94 6.30 2.65
C GLU A 247 -4.44 6.51 2.59
N VAL A 248 -5.23 5.44 2.56
CA VAL A 248 -6.71 5.56 2.54
C VAL A 248 -7.23 6.17 3.83
N TRP A 249 -6.79 5.68 4.99
CA TRP A 249 -7.34 6.12 6.27
C TRP A 249 -6.83 7.49 6.74
N LYS A 250 -5.87 8.11 6.02
CA LYS A 250 -5.51 9.53 6.13
C LYS A 250 -6.41 10.45 5.32
N CYS A 251 -7.04 9.94 4.24
CA CYS A 251 -7.87 10.76 3.37
C CYS A 251 -9.00 11.42 4.14
N LYS A 252 -9.30 12.67 3.79
CA LYS A 252 -10.37 13.46 4.41
C LYS A 252 -11.70 12.73 4.34
N GLU A 253 -12.00 12.15 3.19
CA GLU A 253 -13.22 11.42 2.91
C GLU A 253 -13.38 10.19 3.82
N ALA A 254 -12.31 9.47 4.11
CA ALA A 254 -12.35 8.31 5.02
C ALA A 254 -12.51 8.70 6.49
N ARG A 255 -12.13 9.94 6.87
CA ARG A 255 -12.11 10.44 8.26
C ARG A 255 -13.36 11.21 8.65
N GLN A 256 -14.05 11.82 7.69
CA GLN A 256 -15.21 12.67 7.97
C GLN A 256 -16.39 11.86 8.52
N LYS A 257 -16.99 12.41 9.58
CA LYS A 257 -18.23 11.90 10.15
C LYS A 257 -19.42 12.24 9.24
N VAL A 258 -20.57 11.60 9.48
CA VAL A 258 -21.77 11.86 8.70
C VAL A 258 -22.29 13.28 8.93
N GLU A 259 -22.13 13.82 10.14
CA GLU A 259 -22.57 15.17 10.49
C GLU A 259 -21.79 16.25 9.71
N ASP A 260 -20.48 15.98 9.45
CA ASP A 260 -19.59 16.91 8.75
C ASP A 260 -19.72 16.80 7.22
N ALA A 261 -20.09 15.63 6.72
CA ALA A 261 -20.17 15.33 5.29
C ALA A 261 -21.30 14.35 4.95
N PRO A 262 -22.58 14.74 5.16
CA PRO A 262 -23.71 13.81 4.97
C PRO A 262 -23.84 13.29 3.55
N LEU A 263 -23.43 14.09 2.54
CA LEU A 263 -23.45 13.67 1.13
C LEU A 263 -22.49 12.51 0.80
N LEU A 264 -21.51 12.25 1.65
CA LEU A 264 -20.60 11.11 1.51
C LEU A 264 -21.20 9.79 2.07
N GLY A 265 -22.36 9.82 2.66
CA GLY A 265 -23.07 8.64 3.18
C GLY A 265 -22.43 8.02 4.41
N ASP A 266 -22.61 6.70 4.54
CA ASP A 266 -22.13 5.93 5.69
C ASP A 266 -20.60 5.90 5.79
N PRO A 267 -20.00 6.37 6.89
CA PRO A 267 -18.54 6.48 7.03
C PRO A 267 -17.79 5.15 6.96
N GLU A 268 -18.34 4.08 7.61
CA GLU A 268 -17.68 2.78 7.61
C GLU A 268 -17.72 2.12 6.25
N ARG A 269 -18.89 2.11 5.61
CA ARG A 269 -19.05 1.57 4.25
C ARG A 269 -18.17 2.31 3.24
N ARG A 270 -18.10 3.63 3.35
CA ARG A 270 -17.25 4.47 2.50
C ARG A 270 -15.79 4.13 2.65
N GLY A 271 -15.27 4.07 3.88
CA GLY A 271 -13.88 3.73 4.14
C GLY A 271 -13.52 2.31 3.68
N ILE A 272 -14.40 1.33 3.93
CA ILE A 272 -14.25 -0.04 3.42
C ILE A 272 -14.11 -0.05 1.89
N LEU A 273 -15.01 0.66 1.20
CA LEU A 273 -14.99 0.71 -0.26
C LEU A 273 -13.75 1.44 -0.81
N MET A 274 -13.35 2.56 -0.18
CA MET A 274 -12.14 3.27 -0.58
C MET A 274 -10.89 2.38 -0.49
N GLU A 275 -10.74 1.64 0.60
CA GLU A 275 -9.59 0.74 0.77
C GLU A 275 -9.68 -0.46 -0.16
N ALA A 276 -10.84 -1.08 -0.35
CA ALA A 276 -11.01 -2.20 -1.25
C ALA A 276 -10.80 -1.83 -2.73
N ILE A 277 -11.30 -0.68 -3.18
CA ILE A 277 -11.08 -0.19 -4.56
C ILE A 277 -9.61 0.14 -4.80
N GLY A 278 -8.95 0.81 -3.85
CA GLY A 278 -7.52 1.06 -3.93
C GLY A 278 -6.71 -0.23 -3.99
N ALA A 279 -7.09 -1.24 -3.20
CA ALA A 279 -6.47 -2.57 -3.24
C ALA A 279 -6.57 -3.21 -4.62
N VAL A 280 -7.76 -3.19 -5.23
CA VAL A 280 -7.96 -3.73 -6.59
C VAL A 280 -7.09 -3.01 -7.61
N ALA A 281 -7.01 -1.68 -7.55
CA ALA A 281 -6.17 -0.90 -8.46
C ALA A 281 -4.69 -1.30 -8.35
N TYR A 282 -4.18 -1.44 -7.12
CA TYR A 282 -2.79 -1.84 -6.91
C TYR A 282 -2.51 -3.30 -7.27
N LEU A 283 -3.44 -4.21 -7.01
CA LEU A 283 -3.33 -5.61 -7.43
C LEU A 283 -3.22 -5.71 -8.95
N LEU A 284 -4.03 -4.97 -9.69
CA LEU A 284 -4.00 -4.95 -11.15
C LEU A 284 -2.76 -4.28 -11.74
N SER A 285 -2.09 -3.42 -10.99
CA SER A 285 -0.83 -2.78 -11.41
C SER A 285 0.44 -3.50 -10.98
N GLY A 286 0.32 -4.62 -10.23
CA GLY A 286 1.44 -5.50 -9.92
C GLY A 286 1.85 -5.56 -8.45
N SER A 287 1.01 -5.13 -7.52
CA SER A 287 1.30 -5.32 -6.09
C SER A 287 1.29 -6.80 -5.73
N ASN A 288 2.38 -7.27 -5.13
CA ASN A 288 2.51 -8.64 -4.62
C ASN A 288 2.22 -8.73 -3.12
N LEU A 289 2.32 -7.60 -2.40
CA LEU A 289 2.03 -7.50 -0.99
C LEU A 289 1.33 -6.17 -0.69
N LEU A 290 0.07 -6.24 -0.25
CA LEU A 290 -0.70 -5.08 0.16
C LEU A 290 -0.76 -4.96 1.67
N ILE A 291 -0.54 -3.76 2.19
CA ILE A 291 -0.72 -3.43 3.60
C ILE A 291 -2.06 -2.75 3.75
N MET A 292 -2.95 -3.36 4.53
CA MET A 292 -4.33 -2.91 4.72
C MET A 292 -4.70 -2.90 6.20
N ARG A 293 -5.75 -2.15 6.56
CA ARG A 293 -6.18 -1.97 7.95
C ARG A 293 -7.54 -2.59 8.27
N HIS A 294 -8.56 -2.32 7.45
CA HIS A 294 -9.93 -2.70 7.77
C HIS A 294 -10.20 -4.17 7.40
N PRO A 295 -10.64 -5.02 8.36
CA PRO A 295 -10.86 -6.46 8.10
C PRO A 295 -11.81 -6.75 6.94
N GLU A 296 -12.86 -5.97 6.80
CA GLU A 296 -13.83 -6.16 5.71
C GLU A 296 -13.28 -5.75 4.34
N SER A 297 -12.48 -4.69 4.27
CA SER A 297 -11.75 -4.32 3.04
C SER A 297 -10.80 -5.44 2.61
N ILE A 298 -10.12 -6.06 3.58
CA ILE A 298 -9.23 -7.21 3.36
C ILE A 298 -10.02 -8.40 2.83
N ARG A 299 -11.17 -8.71 3.41
CA ARG A 299 -12.04 -9.79 2.94
C ARG A 299 -12.47 -9.57 1.48
N LEU A 300 -12.85 -8.34 1.12
CA LEU A 300 -13.22 -7.99 -0.26
C LEU A 300 -12.03 -8.13 -1.21
N ALA A 301 -10.86 -7.64 -0.84
CA ALA A 301 -9.64 -7.77 -1.66
C ALA A 301 -9.21 -9.25 -1.84
N LYS A 302 -9.30 -10.07 -0.79
CA LYS A 302 -9.06 -11.51 -0.88
C LYS A 302 -10.08 -12.20 -1.80
N SER A 303 -11.35 -11.81 -1.73
CA SER A 303 -12.37 -12.33 -2.64
C SER A 303 -12.05 -12.00 -4.09
N PHE A 304 -11.58 -10.78 -4.36
CA PHE A 304 -11.14 -10.35 -5.69
C PHE A 304 -9.95 -11.20 -6.19
N ILE A 305 -8.93 -11.38 -5.35
CA ILE A 305 -7.76 -12.23 -5.68
C ILE A 305 -8.23 -13.64 -6.02
N THR A 306 -9.10 -14.23 -5.21
CA THR A 306 -9.62 -15.59 -5.42
C THR A 306 -10.38 -15.70 -6.74
N VAL A 307 -11.29 -14.77 -7.02
CA VAL A 307 -12.08 -14.79 -8.26
C VAL A 307 -11.19 -14.70 -9.51
N LEU A 308 -10.14 -13.87 -9.48
CA LEU A 308 -9.25 -13.70 -10.63
C LEU A 308 -8.20 -14.81 -10.77
N ALA A 309 -7.67 -15.30 -9.66
CA ALA A 309 -6.59 -16.30 -9.69
C ALA A 309 -7.10 -17.75 -9.79
N GLU A 310 -8.25 -18.05 -9.18
CA GLU A 310 -8.80 -19.40 -9.09
C GLU A 310 -10.08 -19.61 -9.92
N GLY A 311 -10.67 -18.52 -10.38
CA GLY A 311 -11.98 -18.52 -11.00
C GLY A 311 -13.10 -18.41 -9.97
N GLY A 312 -14.33 -18.27 -10.43
CA GLY A 312 -15.52 -18.10 -9.59
C GLY A 312 -16.41 -16.98 -10.09
N SER A 313 -17.36 -16.54 -9.25
CA SER A 313 -18.29 -15.49 -9.60
C SER A 313 -18.32 -14.41 -8.53
N ALA A 314 -18.36 -13.16 -8.96
CA ALA A 314 -18.59 -12.03 -8.05
C ALA A 314 -19.95 -12.12 -7.32
N LYS A 315 -20.88 -12.94 -7.82
CA LYS A 315 -22.18 -13.20 -7.16
C LYS A 315 -22.03 -13.98 -5.86
N ASP A 316 -20.95 -14.73 -5.71
CA ASP A 316 -20.68 -15.55 -4.54
C ASP A 316 -19.99 -14.75 -3.42
N VAL A 317 -19.62 -13.49 -3.71
CA VAL A 317 -19.01 -12.60 -2.71
C VAL A 317 -20.09 -12.06 -1.79
N ALA A 318 -19.94 -12.32 -0.48
CA ALA A 318 -20.87 -11.87 0.54
C ALA A 318 -20.97 -10.33 0.56
N ALA A 319 -22.14 -9.82 0.90
CA ALA A 319 -22.37 -8.39 1.09
C ALA A 319 -21.43 -7.80 2.17
N ILE A 320 -21.19 -6.49 2.10
CA ILE A 320 -20.34 -5.78 3.06
C ILE A 320 -20.92 -5.91 4.48
N SER A 321 -20.10 -6.42 5.39
CA SER A 321 -20.37 -6.48 6.82
C SER A 321 -19.78 -5.27 7.53
N LYS A 322 -20.53 -4.69 8.48
CA LYS A 322 -20.14 -3.51 9.24
C LYS A 322 -20.25 -3.77 10.73
N LYS A 323 -19.44 -3.08 11.52
CA LYS A 323 -19.49 -3.11 12.98
C LYS A 323 -20.27 -1.93 13.56
N MET A 324 -20.20 -0.79 12.93
CA MET A 324 -20.96 0.40 13.32
C MET A 324 -22.43 0.31 12.84
N ALA A 325 -23.31 1.03 13.52
CA ALA A 325 -24.72 1.13 13.12
C ALA A 325 -24.89 1.70 11.72
N ASP A 326 -25.92 1.27 11.01
CA ASP A 326 -26.25 1.81 9.69
C ASP A 326 -26.65 3.28 9.78
N VAL A 327 -26.08 4.09 8.91
CA VAL A 327 -26.42 5.49 8.74
C VAL A 327 -27.36 5.62 7.54
N LYS A 328 -28.54 6.19 7.76
CA LYS A 328 -29.50 6.53 6.72
C LYS A 328 -29.38 8.03 6.44
N VAL A 329 -29.05 8.37 5.21
CA VAL A 329 -28.97 9.75 4.74
C VAL A 329 -30.13 9.99 3.77
N ASP A 330 -30.92 11.03 4.02
CA ASP A 330 -31.94 11.48 3.07
C ASP A 330 -31.29 12.41 2.03
N PHE A 331 -30.79 11.80 0.96
CA PHE A 331 -30.15 12.54 -0.14
C PHE A 331 -31.12 13.45 -0.88
N ALA A 332 -32.42 13.15 -0.87
CA ALA A 332 -33.43 14.01 -1.50
C ALA A 332 -33.60 15.31 -0.73
N ALA A 333 -33.59 15.25 0.61
CA ALA A 333 -33.64 16.43 1.46
C ALA A 333 -32.38 17.30 1.38
N LEU A 334 -31.23 16.68 1.06
CA LEU A 334 -29.95 17.36 0.91
C LEU A 334 -29.68 17.87 -0.51
N ALA A 335 -30.47 17.44 -1.49
CA ALA A 335 -30.28 17.86 -2.87
C ALA A 335 -30.57 19.37 -3.02
N PRO A 336 -29.75 20.11 -3.76
CA PRO A 336 -30.04 21.50 -4.07
C PRO A 336 -31.35 21.60 -4.88
N ALA A 337 -32.11 22.67 -4.67
CA ALA A 337 -33.27 22.93 -5.50
C ALA A 337 -32.84 23.05 -6.97
N LEU A 338 -33.60 22.38 -7.85
CA LEU A 338 -33.33 22.44 -9.27
C LEU A 338 -33.58 23.87 -9.77
N ASP A 339 -32.55 24.53 -10.26
CA ASP A 339 -32.68 25.77 -11.03
C ASP A 339 -32.83 25.39 -12.51
N LEU A 340 -34.05 25.50 -12.98
CA LEU A 340 -34.40 25.25 -14.39
C LEU A 340 -34.37 26.52 -15.25
N THR A 341 -33.84 27.63 -14.73
CA THR A 341 -33.66 28.87 -15.50
C THR A 341 -32.58 28.64 -16.57
N ILE A 342 -33.02 28.63 -17.82
CA ILE A 342 -32.09 28.62 -18.95
C ILE A 342 -31.60 30.05 -19.12
N GLU A 343 -30.35 30.35 -18.75
CA GLU A 343 -29.69 31.59 -19.15
C GLU A 343 -29.55 31.59 -20.68
N GLU A 344 -30.32 32.44 -21.37
CA GLU A 344 -30.08 32.72 -22.77
C GLU A 344 -28.65 33.28 -22.91
N GLU A 345 -27.77 32.52 -23.56
CA GLU A 345 -26.44 33.03 -23.94
C GLU A 345 -26.61 34.34 -24.74
N LYS A 346 -26.30 35.44 -24.12
CA LYS A 346 -26.16 36.72 -24.84
C LYS A 346 -25.07 36.50 -25.88
N LYS A 347 -25.46 36.36 -27.15
CA LYS A 347 -24.54 36.33 -28.27
C LYS A 347 -23.62 37.53 -28.14
N LYS A 348 -22.35 37.32 -27.82
CA LYS A 348 -21.31 38.34 -27.92
C LYS A 348 -21.33 38.87 -29.34
N ALA A 349 -21.74 40.12 -29.49
CA ALA A 349 -21.68 40.83 -30.78
C ALA A 349 -20.24 40.72 -31.31
N ALA A 350 -20.13 40.25 -32.56
CA ALA A 350 -18.84 40.17 -33.25
C ALA A 350 -18.18 41.56 -33.25
N PRO A 351 -16.86 41.66 -33.01
CA PRO A 351 -16.18 42.93 -33.09
C PRO A 351 -16.34 43.55 -34.50
N ALA A 352 -16.80 44.79 -34.55
CA ALA A 352 -16.96 45.53 -35.79
C ALA A 352 -15.61 45.55 -36.54
N ALA A 353 -15.64 45.17 -37.81
CA ALA A 353 -14.47 45.19 -38.67
C ALA A 353 -13.82 46.58 -38.71
N ALA A 354 -12.55 46.65 -38.35
CA ALA A 354 -11.77 47.86 -38.42
C ALA A 354 -11.76 48.38 -39.87
N LYS A 355 -12.22 49.60 -40.09
CA LYS A 355 -12.15 50.32 -41.37
C LYS A 355 -10.67 50.42 -41.78
N ALA A 356 -10.36 49.91 -42.97
CA ALA A 356 -9.06 50.05 -43.59
C ALA A 356 -8.74 51.57 -43.76
N ALA A 357 -7.54 51.95 -43.35
CA ALA A 357 -7.01 53.28 -43.60
C ALA A 357 -6.66 53.44 -45.08
N PRO A 358 -6.85 54.65 -45.72
CA PRO A 358 -6.56 54.85 -47.09
C PRO A 358 -5.05 54.85 -47.38
N ALA A 359 -4.65 54.21 -48.45
CA ALA A 359 -3.28 54.16 -48.95
C ALA A 359 -2.78 55.56 -49.33
N ALA A 360 -1.64 55.97 -48.76
CA ALA A 360 -0.92 57.15 -49.18
C ALA A 360 -0.26 56.88 -50.56
N LYS A 361 -0.53 57.76 -51.52
CA LYS A 361 0.18 57.88 -52.79
C LYS A 361 1.49 58.62 -52.57
N ALA A 362 2.59 58.09 -52.96
CA ALA A 362 3.69 58.67 -53.72
C ALA A 362 4.84 57.66 -53.78
#